data_1807aa8bdc9f6944df9f1087a93deecd
#
_entry.id   1807aa8bdc9f6944df9f1087a93deecd
#
_cell.length_a   1.000
_cell.length_b   1.000
_cell.length_c   1.000
_cell.angle_alpha   90.00
_cell.angle_beta   90.00
_cell.angle_gamma   90.00
#
_symmetry.space_group_name_H-M   'P 1'
#
loop_
_entity.id
_entity.type
_entity.pdbx_description
1 polymer ?
#
loop_
_entity_poly.entity_id
_entity_poly.type
_entity_poly.pdbx_seq_one_letter_code
_entity_poly.pdbx_strand_id
1 'polypeptide(L)'
;MSQPIRVEHVVKRFGAVAAVDDVSFATVPGEMFFLLGPSGCGKTTLLRAVAGLGEVDSGEFYLGQRRITETPPHRRNVAMVFQNYALWPHMTVLENVTFGLGLRKIGRRERAKRGLAALEIVQMASLADRKPNQLSGGQQQRVALARALALEPDALLLDEPLSNLDAKLRLEMRAELRRIHEETGLTMLYVTHDQKEALSLADRVALMRDGRIVQVGAPRDLYHRPGSRFAAAFLGETNLVRGTFVETVDGRARIETPMGLLKCRPSDVPLARGQACDVCV
;
A
#
# COMPACT_ATOMS: atom_id res chain seq x y z
N MET A 1 -10.29 -14.11 10.92
CA MET A 1 -9.78 -14.57 9.61
C MET A 1 -9.59 -13.35 8.72
N SER A 2 -8.49 -13.29 8.00
CA SER A 2 -8.20 -12.16 7.09
C SER A 2 -9.27 -12.04 6.00
N GLN A 3 -9.74 -10.81 5.73
CA GLN A 3 -10.78 -10.55 4.74
C GLN A 3 -10.22 -9.72 3.58
N PRO A 4 -10.63 -9.98 2.33
CA PRO A 4 -10.25 -9.15 1.20
C PRO A 4 -10.96 -7.79 1.27
N ILE A 5 -10.26 -6.77 0.76
CA ILE A 5 -10.81 -5.42 0.56
C ILE A 5 -11.23 -5.30 -0.90
N ARG A 6 -12.46 -4.83 -1.15
CA ARG A 6 -12.95 -4.51 -2.49
C ARG A 6 -13.45 -3.07 -2.52
N VAL A 7 -12.99 -2.35 -3.51
CA VAL A 7 -13.28 -0.94 -3.80
C VAL A 7 -13.92 -0.87 -5.17
N GLU A 8 -15.09 -0.24 -5.28
CA GLU A 8 -15.86 -0.17 -6.52
C GLU A 8 -16.25 1.25 -6.85
N HIS A 9 -15.79 1.75 -8.00
CA HIS A 9 -16.15 3.04 -8.61
C HIS A 9 -16.09 4.23 -7.65
N VAL A 10 -15.05 4.27 -6.79
CA VAL A 10 -14.93 5.29 -5.75
C VAL A 10 -14.49 6.61 -6.35
N VAL A 11 -15.25 7.66 -6.02
CA VAL A 11 -14.95 9.04 -6.36
C VAL A 11 -14.89 9.88 -5.10
N LYS A 12 -13.86 10.74 -5.00
CA LYS A 12 -13.75 11.77 -3.96
C LYS A 12 -13.24 13.06 -4.56
N ARG A 13 -14.00 14.12 -4.36
CA ARG A 13 -13.67 15.48 -4.81
C ARG A 13 -13.47 16.43 -3.62
N PHE A 14 -12.56 17.36 -3.79
CA PHE A 14 -12.38 18.52 -2.92
C PHE A 14 -12.52 19.77 -3.80
N GLY A 15 -13.70 20.38 -3.78
CA GLY A 15 -14.03 21.43 -4.72
C GLY A 15 -13.96 20.95 -6.18
N ALA A 16 -13.16 21.60 -7.00
CA ALA A 16 -12.97 21.24 -8.41
C ALA A 16 -12.00 20.05 -8.62
N VAL A 17 -11.24 19.68 -7.60
CA VAL A 17 -10.19 18.63 -7.74
C VAL A 17 -10.76 17.26 -7.40
N ALA A 18 -10.67 16.32 -8.33
CA ALA A 18 -10.95 14.91 -8.08
C ALA A 18 -9.69 14.26 -7.47
N ALA A 19 -9.68 14.10 -6.14
CA ALA A 19 -8.58 13.43 -5.45
C ALA A 19 -8.59 11.91 -5.66
N VAL A 20 -9.77 11.32 -5.84
CA VAL A 20 -9.99 9.93 -6.27
C VAL A 20 -11.05 9.99 -7.36
N ASP A 21 -10.78 9.37 -8.52
CA ASP A 21 -11.60 9.48 -9.72
C ASP A 21 -11.83 8.11 -10.34
N ASP A 22 -12.97 7.52 -10.05
CA ASP A 22 -13.43 6.20 -10.53
C ASP A 22 -12.44 5.07 -10.23
N VAL A 23 -12.02 4.94 -8.97
CA VAL A 23 -11.08 3.90 -8.56
C VAL A 23 -11.80 2.61 -8.18
N SER A 24 -11.36 1.51 -8.81
CA SER A 24 -11.84 0.15 -8.52
C SER A 24 -10.66 -0.82 -8.41
N PHE A 25 -10.65 -1.65 -7.36
CA PHE A 25 -9.73 -2.78 -7.19
C PHE A 25 -10.28 -3.77 -6.17
N ALA A 26 -9.73 -4.98 -6.18
CA ALA A 26 -9.97 -5.98 -5.15
C ALA A 26 -8.67 -6.65 -4.75
N THR A 27 -8.48 -6.87 -3.46
CA THR A 27 -7.41 -7.72 -2.90
C THR A 27 -7.90 -9.15 -2.76
N VAL A 28 -6.96 -10.07 -2.57
CA VAL A 28 -7.29 -11.43 -2.11
C VAL A 28 -7.00 -11.57 -0.61
N PRO A 29 -7.61 -12.54 0.11
CA PRO A 29 -7.31 -12.76 1.52
C PRO A 29 -5.82 -13.01 1.75
N GLY A 30 -5.22 -12.32 2.73
CA GLY A 30 -3.80 -12.47 3.07
C GLY A 30 -2.85 -11.80 2.09
N GLU A 31 -3.32 -10.96 1.18
CA GLU A 31 -2.49 -10.24 0.21
C GLU A 31 -1.89 -8.95 0.82
N MET A 32 -0.65 -8.67 0.51
CA MET A 32 -0.03 -7.37 0.72
C MET A 32 -0.16 -6.53 -0.56
N PHE A 33 -1.21 -5.70 -0.62
CA PHE A 33 -1.57 -4.88 -1.77
C PHE A 33 -1.11 -3.43 -1.58
N PHE A 34 -0.38 -2.89 -2.56
CA PHE A 34 0.18 -1.56 -2.49
C PHE A 34 -0.56 -0.55 -3.39
N LEU A 35 -0.81 0.63 -2.85
CA LEU A 35 -1.15 1.82 -3.61
C LEU A 35 0.13 2.65 -3.75
N LEU A 36 0.69 2.71 -4.95
CA LEU A 36 1.94 3.38 -5.28
C LEU A 36 1.68 4.54 -6.24
N GLY A 37 2.38 5.65 -6.09
CA GLY A 37 2.27 6.79 -7.01
C GLY A 37 2.86 8.08 -6.41
N PRO A 38 2.95 9.16 -7.18
CA PRO A 38 3.48 10.44 -6.72
C PRO A 38 2.68 11.03 -5.56
N SER A 39 3.29 11.96 -4.82
CA SER A 39 2.58 12.69 -3.77
C SER A 39 1.37 13.42 -4.34
N GLY A 40 0.26 13.42 -3.59
CA GLY A 40 -0.97 14.10 -4.00
C GLY A 40 -1.86 13.33 -5.01
N CYS A 41 -1.51 12.13 -5.47
CA CYS A 41 -2.32 11.37 -6.42
C CYS A 41 -3.54 10.64 -5.82
N GLY A 42 -3.89 10.87 -4.53
CA GLY A 42 -5.12 10.36 -3.92
C GLY A 42 -4.98 9.13 -3.03
N LYS A 43 -3.82 8.49 -2.89
CA LYS A 43 -3.59 7.25 -2.12
C LYS A 43 -4.07 7.31 -0.67
N THR A 44 -3.59 8.30 0.10
CA THR A 44 -3.98 8.50 1.50
C THR A 44 -5.46 8.84 1.64
N THR A 45 -6.02 9.60 0.70
CA THR A 45 -7.47 9.89 0.66
C THR A 45 -8.27 8.60 0.54
N LEU A 46 -7.89 7.74 -0.39
CA LEU A 46 -8.53 6.44 -0.62
C LEU A 46 -8.36 5.51 0.59
N LEU A 47 -7.15 5.42 1.15
CA LEU A 47 -6.88 4.59 2.34
C LEU A 47 -7.74 5.03 3.54
N ARG A 48 -7.83 6.36 3.79
CA ARG A 48 -8.64 6.92 4.86
C ARG A 48 -10.13 6.69 4.64
N ALA A 49 -10.60 6.74 3.40
CA ALA A 49 -11.97 6.39 3.06
C ALA A 49 -12.29 4.92 3.33
N VAL A 50 -11.38 3.99 3.01
CA VAL A 50 -11.48 2.56 3.38
C VAL A 50 -11.53 2.40 4.91
N ALA A 51 -10.75 3.18 5.67
CA ALA A 51 -10.78 3.18 7.14
C ALA A 51 -12.08 3.78 7.73
N GLY A 52 -12.87 4.50 6.92
CA GLY A 52 -14.04 5.25 7.37
C GLY A 52 -13.71 6.60 8.01
N LEU A 53 -12.47 7.08 7.79
CA LEU A 53 -11.99 8.38 8.29
C LEU A 53 -12.21 9.52 7.29
N GLY A 54 -12.88 9.25 6.18
CA GLY A 54 -13.26 10.21 5.16
C GLY A 54 -14.47 9.71 4.39
N GLU A 55 -15.35 10.62 4.03
CA GLU A 55 -16.50 10.34 3.17
C GLU A 55 -16.10 10.37 1.71
N VAL A 56 -16.76 9.57 0.88
CA VAL A 56 -16.64 9.57 -0.59
C VAL A 56 -17.90 10.15 -1.21
N ASP A 57 -17.79 10.65 -2.43
CA ASP A 57 -18.91 11.25 -3.13
C ASP A 57 -19.73 10.19 -3.88
N SER A 58 -19.08 9.08 -4.29
CA SER A 58 -19.73 7.89 -4.85
C SER A 58 -18.84 6.67 -4.72
N GLY A 59 -19.42 5.49 -5.01
CA GLY A 59 -18.72 4.20 -4.97
C GLY A 59 -18.90 3.46 -3.66
N GLU A 60 -18.33 2.26 -3.60
CA GLU A 60 -18.59 1.29 -2.54
C GLU A 60 -17.32 0.67 -2.00
N PHE A 61 -17.35 0.36 -0.69
CA PHE A 61 -16.30 -0.40 -0.01
C PHE A 61 -16.87 -1.68 0.59
N TYR A 62 -16.12 -2.77 0.42
CA TYR A 62 -16.46 -4.06 1.01
C TYR A 62 -15.26 -4.64 1.77
N LEU A 63 -15.55 -5.33 2.86
CA LEU A 63 -14.59 -6.15 3.61
C LEU A 63 -15.15 -7.58 3.63
N GLY A 64 -14.54 -8.48 2.88
CA GLY A 64 -15.14 -9.75 2.51
C GLY A 64 -16.44 -9.53 1.73
N GLN A 65 -17.52 -10.11 2.21
CA GLN A 65 -18.86 -9.94 1.62
C GLN A 65 -19.63 -8.75 2.23
N ARG A 66 -19.12 -8.14 3.29
CA ARG A 66 -19.83 -7.08 4.00
C ARG A 66 -19.54 -5.73 3.36
N ARG A 67 -20.60 -5.02 2.94
CA ARG A 67 -20.53 -3.60 2.54
C ARG A 67 -20.21 -2.75 3.78
N ILE A 68 -19.19 -1.91 3.69
CA ILE A 68 -18.71 -1.09 4.80
C ILE A 68 -18.74 0.42 4.52
N THR A 69 -19.28 0.84 3.40
CA THR A 69 -19.25 2.25 2.94
C THR A 69 -19.77 3.21 4.00
N GLU A 70 -20.93 2.94 4.57
CA GLU A 70 -21.56 3.77 5.60
C GLU A 70 -21.26 3.30 7.05
N THR A 71 -20.47 2.22 7.18
CA THR A 71 -20.10 1.70 8.48
C THR A 71 -19.10 2.65 9.15
N PRO A 72 -19.36 3.13 10.39
CA PRO A 72 -18.42 4.01 11.07
C PRO A 72 -17.10 3.31 11.38
N PRO A 73 -15.96 4.05 11.48
CA PRO A 73 -14.61 3.48 11.59
C PRO A 73 -14.47 2.37 12.65
N HIS A 74 -14.99 2.62 13.86
CA HIS A 74 -14.89 1.69 14.99
C HIS A 74 -15.66 0.37 14.82
N ARG A 75 -16.53 0.27 13.79
CA ARG A 75 -17.30 -0.94 13.45
C ARG A 75 -16.84 -1.64 12.17
N ARG A 76 -15.85 -1.09 11.46
CA ARG A 76 -15.32 -1.69 10.22
C ARG A 76 -14.47 -2.93 10.48
N ASN A 77 -13.91 -3.08 11.65
CA ASN A 77 -12.94 -4.10 12.03
C ASN A 77 -11.65 -4.06 11.17
N VAL A 78 -11.27 -2.88 10.72
CA VAL A 78 -9.97 -2.61 10.13
C VAL A 78 -9.10 -1.86 11.14
N ALA A 79 -7.80 -2.08 11.11
CA ALA A 79 -6.85 -1.30 11.90
C ALA A 79 -5.99 -0.46 10.97
N MET A 80 -5.57 0.72 11.41
CA MET A 80 -4.76 1.64 10.63
C MET A 80 -3.50 2.04 11.39
N VAL A 81 -2.36 1.98 10.71
CA VAL A 81 -1.09 2.56 11.15
C VAL A 81 -0.87 3.84 10.37
N PHE A 82 -0.75 4.96 11.10
CA PHE A 82 -0.55 6.29 10.53
C PHE A 82 0.94 6.57 10.31
N GLN A 83 1.24 7.47 9.40
CA GLN A 83 2.58 7.92 9.06
C GLN A 83 3.40 8.41 10.28
N ASN A 84 2.75 9.09 11.23
CA ASN A 84 3.37 9.60 12.45
C ASN A 84 3.23 8.63 13.65
N TYR A 85 2.86 7.36 13.40
CA TYR A 85 2.62 6.30 14.39
C TYR A 85 1.47 6.59 15.36
N ALA A 86 1.15 7.84 15.65
CA ALA A 86 0.08 8.33 16.51
C ALA A 86 0.02 7.63 17.88
N LEU A 87 1.18 7.41 18.51
CA LEU A 87 1.25 6.87 19.86
C LEU A 87 0.88 7.94 20.89
N TRP A 88 0.16 7.55 21.93
CA TRP A 88 -0.16 8.42 23.05
C TRP A 88 1.07 8.59 23.96
N PRO A 89 1.65 9.80 24.06
CA PRO A 89 2.95 9.99 24.73
C PRO A 89 2.90 9.83 26.23
N HIS A 90 1.72 9.96 26.86
CA HIS A 90 1.51 9.81 28.27
C HIS A 90 1.27 8.37 28.73
N MET A 91 0.99 7.46 27.80
CA MET A 91 0.76 6.04 28.04
C MET A 91 2.04 5.22 27.84
N THR A 92 2.17 4.10 28.57
CA THR A 92 3.20 3.10 28.30
C THR A 92 2.99 2.38 26.97
N VAL A 93 3.95 1.60 26.53
CA VAL A 93 3.86 0.75 25.33
C VAL A 93 2.67 -0.22 25.46
N LEU A 94 2.55 -0.92 26.58
CA LEU A 94 1.44 -1.85 26.80
C LEU A 94 0.09 -1.14 26.85
N GLU A 95 0.01 0.02 27.49
CA GLU A 95 -1.22 0.83 27.51
C GLU A 95 -1.62 1.29 26.11
N ASN A 96 -0.66 1.77 25.28
CA ASN A 96 -0.90 2.11 23.90
C ASN A 96 -1.49 0.92 23.10
N VAL A 97 -0.86 -0.25 23.20
CA VAL A 97 -1.28 -1.46 22.47
C VAL A 97 -2.65 -1.93 22.93
N THR A 98 -2.94 -1.84 24.23
CA THR A 98 -4.19 -2.36 24.80
C THR A 98 -5.35 -1.36 24.83
N PHE A 99 -5.12 -0.11 24.45
CA PHE A 99 -6.13 0.95 24.53
C PHE A 99 -7.44 0.59 23.78
N GLY A 100 -7.31 0.18 22.52
CA GLY A 100 -8.46 -0.19 21.69
C GLY A 100 -9.25 -1.40 22.22
N LEU A 101 -8.55 -2.34 22.87
CA LEU A 101 -9.18 -3.48 23.55
C LEU A 101 -10.02 -3.02 24.75
N GLY A 102 -9.58 -1.96 25.42
CA GLY A 102 -10.34 -1.31 26.50
C GLY A 102 -11.65 -0.70 26.01
N LEU A 103 -11.63 -0.05 24.84
CA LEU A 103 -12.85 0.50 24.22
C LEU A 103 -13.84 -0.60 23.80
N ARG A 104 -13.35 -1.79 23.45
CA ARG A 104 -14.18 -2.99 23.17
C ARG A 104 -14.68 -3.68 24.44
N LYS A 105 -14.46 -3.10 25.62
CA LYS A 105 -14.86 -3.62 26.94
C LYS A 105 -14.26 -5.01 27.28
N ILE A 106 -13.11 -5.33 26.73
CA ILE A 106 -12.36 -6.55 27.05
C ILE A 106 -11.79 -6.43 28.48
N GLY A 107 -11.97 -7.46 29.30
CA GLY A 107 -11.51 -7.48 30.69
C GLY A 107 -9.98 -7.29 30.83
N ARG A 108 -9.54 -6.70 31.94
CA ARG A 108 -8.14 -6.30 32.16
C ARG A 108 -7.13 -7.43 31.95
N ARG A 109 -7.40 -8.64 32.44
CA ARG A 109 -6.49 -9.80 32.33
C ARG A 109 -6.33 -10.23 30.85
N GLU A 110 -7.44 -10.37 30.13
CA GLU A 110 -7.41 -10.76 28.72
C GLU A 110 -6.79 -9.67 27.85
N ARG A 111 -7.07 -8.41 28.14
CA ARG A 111 -6.47 -7.26 27.47
C ARG A 111 -4.95 -7.25 27.60
N ALA A 112 -4.42 -7.48 28.82
CA ALA A 112 -2.97 -7.57 29.05
C ALA A 112 -2.35 -8.75 28.29
N LYS A 113 -3.01 -9.92 28.31
CA LYS A 113 -2.57 -11.10 27.57
C LYS A 113 -2.47 -10.85 26.07
N ARG A 114 -3.51 -10.29 25.44
CA ARG A 114 -3.50 -9.96 24.01
C ARG A 114 -2.50 -8.88 23.66
N GLY A 115 -2.35 -7.87 24.52
CA GLY A 115 -1.37 -6.82 24.33
C GLY A 115 0.06 -7.34 24.34
N LEU A 116 0.41 -8.21 25.30
CA LEU A 116 1.73 -8.83 25.36
C LEU A 116 1.97 -9.75 24.16
N ALA A 117 1.00 -10.56 23.76
CA ALA A 117 1.12 -11.41 22.56
C ALA A 117 1.37 -10.56 21.30
N ALA A 118 0.68 -9.44 21.14
CA ALA A 118 0.92 -8.54 20.01
C ALA A 118 2.31 -7.89 20.06
N LEU A 119 2.81 -7.58 21.27
CA LEU A 119 4.18 -7.07 21.47
C LEU A 119 5.25 -8.13 21.19
N GLU A 120 4.97 -9.40 21.46
CA GLU A 120 5.87 -10.53 21.13
C GLU A 120 6.03 -10.66 19.61
N ILE A 121 4.94 -10.57 18.84
CA ILE A 121 4.98 -10.62 17.36
C ILE A 121 5.95 -9.57 16.80
N VAL A 122 5.96 -8.37 17.35
CA VAL A 122 6.83 -7.27 16.92
C VAL A 122 8.15 -7.16 17.72
N GLN A 123 8.47 -8.14 18.57
CA GLN A 123 9.68 -8.20 19.39
C GLN A 123 9.85 -7.00 20.34
N MET A 124 8.77 -6.52 20.93
CA MET A 124 8.75 -5.35 21.80
C MET A 124 8.27 -5.64 23.23
N ALA A 125 8.05 -6.90 23.60
CA ALA A 125 7.49 -7.30 24.91
C ALA A 125 8.37 -6.82 26.10
N SER A 126 9.69 -6.83 25.94
CA SER A 126 10.62 -6.35 27.00
C SER A 126 10.56 -4.84 27.27
N LEU A 127 9.89 -4.08 26.39
CA LEU A 127 9.75 -2.63 26.50
C LEU A 127 8.32 -2.20 26.87
N ALA A 128 7.48 -3.13 27.35
CA ALA A 128 6.06 -2.92 27.65
C ALA A 128 5.77 -1.75 28.60
N ASP A 129 6.65 -1.51 29.58
CA ASP A 129 6.49 -0.46 30.59
C ASP A 129 7.10 0.89 30.19
N ARG A 130 7.82 0.96 29.05
CA ARG A 130 8.39 2.22 28.56
C ARG A 130 7.31 3.12 27.95
N LYS A 131 7.63 4.43 27.90
CA LYS A 131 6.82 5.42 27.18
C LYS A 131 7.38 5.66 25.77
N PRO A 132 6.57 6.15 24.82
CA PRO A 132 6.99 6.41 23.43
C PRO A 132 8.24 7.28 23.29
N ASN A 133 8.42 8.29 24.15
CA ASN A 133 9.60 9.17 24.14
C ASN A 133 10.91 8.48 24.53
N GLN A 134 10.86 7.26 25.04
CA GLN A 134 12.01 6.42 25.40
C GLN A 134 12.35 5.40 24.30
N LEU A 135 11.70 5.50 23.15
CA LEU A 135 11.81 4.56 22.03
C LEU A 135 12.42 5.24 20.80
N SER A 136 13.21 4.47 20.04
CA SER A 136 13.63 4.89 18.70
C SER A 136 12.43 4.91 17.72
N GLY A 137 12.56 5.60 16.57
CA GLY A 137 11.52 5.66 15.56
C GLY A 137 11.03 4.28 15.08
N GLY A 138 11.95 3.34 14.82
CA GLY A 138 11.59 1.97 14.45
C GLY A 138 10.89 1.20 15.58
N GLN A 139 11.27 1.44 16.85
CA GLN A 139 10.57 0.86 18.00
C GLN A 139 9.15 1.45 18.12
N GLN A 140 8.97 2.75 17.92
CA GLN A 140 7.64 3.38 17.92
C GLN A 140 6.76 2.81 16.82
N GLN A 141 7.31 2.59 15.64
CA GLN A 141 6.60 1.94 14.53
C GLN A 141 6.15 0.52 14.88
N ARG A 142 7.05 -0.30 15.44
CA ARG A 142 6.70 -1.66 15.90
C ARG A 142 5.58 -1.64 16.94
N VAL A 143 5.59 -0.69 17.87
CA VAL A 143 4.51 -0.51 18.84
C VAL A 143 3.20 -0.11 18.16
N ALA A 144 3.24 0.76 17.16
CA ALA A 144 2.04 1.12 16.37
C ALA A 144 1.46 -0.08 15.61
N LEU A 145 2.32 -0.96 15.07
CA LEU A 145 1.90 -2.23 14.47
C LEU A 145 1.29 -3.16 15.52
N ALA A 146 1.93 -3.35 16.68
CA ALA A 146 1.38 -4.17 17.77
C ALA A 146 0.02 -3.67 18.23
N ARG A 147 -0.17 -2.34 18.33
CA ARG A 147 -1.46 -1.73 18.66
C ARG A 147 -2.56 -2.08 17.66
N ALA A 148 -2.22 -2.12 16.38
CA ALA A 148 -3.12 -2.52 15.32
C ALA A 148 -3.44 -4.03 15.36
N LEU A 149 -2.41 -4.87 15.54
CA LEU A 149 -2.52 -6.33 15.59
C LEU A 149 -3.30 -6.83 16.81
N ALA A 150 -3.14 -6.17 17.97
CA ALA A 150 -3.85 -6.54 19.20
C ALA A 150 -5.37 -6.54 19.06
N LEU A 151 -5.91 -5.77 18.11
CA LEU A 151 -7.33 -5.71 17.82
C LEU A 151 -7.84 -6.90 17.01
N GLU A 152 -6.95 -7.78 16.50
CA GLU A 152 -7.27 -8.89 15.59
C GLU A 152 -8.16 -8.42 14.43
N PRO A 153 -7.66 -7.46 13.62
CA PRO A 153 -8.46 -6.86 12.56
C PRO A 153 -8.64 -7.84 11.38
N ASP A 154 -9.70 -7.65 10.60
CA ASP A 154 -9.93 -8.37 9.35
C ASP A 154 -8.95 -7.93 8.23
N ALA A 155 -8.49 -6.68 8.27
CA ALA A 155 -7.47 -6.13 7.37
C ALA A 155 -6.67 -5.01 8.06
N LEU A 156 -5.41 -4.81 7.63
CA LEU A 156 -4.50 -3.78 8.13
C LEU A 156 -4.25 -2.73 7.05
N LEU A 157 -4.42 -1.46 7.41
CA LEU A 157 -4.19 -0.31 6.55
C LEU A 157 -2.92 0.41 6.99
N LEU A 158 -1.99 0.67 6.07
CA LEU A 158 -0.67 1.25 6.36
C LEU A 158 -0.48 2.52 5.53
N ASP A 159 -0.46 3.69 6.20
CA ASP A 159 -0.29 5.01 5.57
C ASP A 159 1.17 5.45 5.68
N GLU A 160 1.97 5.21 4.65
CA GLU A 160 3.40 5.55 4.57
C GLU A 160 4.19 5.18 5.84
N PRO A 161 4.10 3.93 6.35
CA PRO A 161 4.58 3.60 7.69
C PRO A 161 6.10 3.71 7.86
N LEU A 162 6.88 3.71 6.77
CA LEU A 162 8.35 3.76 6.79
C LEU A 162 8.93 5.14 6.45
N SER A 163 8.10 6.13 6.11
CA SER A 163 8.56 7.42 5.59
C SER A 163 9.42 8.22 6.57
N ASN A 164 9.18 8.09 7.87
CA ASN A 164 9.89 8.83 8.93
C ASN A 164 11.18 8.15 9.42
N LEU A 165 11.62 7.08 8.76
CA LEU A 165 12.81 6.32 9.14
C LEU A 165 14.00 6.65 8.24
N ASP A 166 15.22 6.60 8.78
CA ASP A 166 16.43 6.63 7.98
C ASP A 166 16.57 5.42 7.07
N ALA A 167 17.47 5.49 6.09
CA ALA A 167 17.59 4.47 5.05
C ALA A 167 17.94 3.07 5.58
N LYS A 168 18.79 2.98 6.63
CA LYS A 168 19.19 1.70 7.23
C LYS A 168 18.02 1.08 7.97
N LEU A 169 17.37 1.85 8.84
CA LEU A 169 16.24 1.38 9.63
C LEU A 169 15.04 1.03 8.74
N ARG A 170 14.85 1.76 7.64
CA ARG A 170 13.81 1.44 6.64
C ARG A 170 14.03 0.06 6.02
N LEU A 171 15.28 -0.32 5.71
CA LEU A 171 15.58 -1.64 5.18
C LEU A 171 15.28 -2.75 6.20
N GLU A 172 15.67 -2.57 7.46
CA GLU A 172 15.39 -3.50 8.56
C GLU A 172 13.87 -3.65 8.77
N MET A 173 13.14 -2.54 8.74
CA MET A 173 11.70 -2.54 8.94
C MET A 173 10.91 -3.13 7.77
N ARG A 174 11.44 -3.09 6.53
CA ARG A 174 10.85 -3.85 5.41
C ARG A 174 10.88 -5.36 5.68
N ALA A 175 12.03 -5.89 6.08
CA ALA A 175 12.16 -7.31 6.42
C ALA A 175 11.20 -7.71 7.56
N GLU A 176 11.08 -6.84 8.57
CA GLU A 176 10.18 -7.05 9.69
C GLU A 176 8.70 -7.03 9.28
N LEU A 177 8.28 -6.09 8.44
CA LEU A 177 6.91 -6.04 7.91
C LEU A 177 6.58 -7.30 7.09
N ARG A 178 7.52 -7.77 6.27
CA ARG A 178 7.33 -9.01 5.51
C ARG A 178 7.18 -10.21 6.44
N ARG A 179 8.03 -10.33 7.47
CA ARG A 179 7.93 -11.38 8.49
C ARG A 179 6.57 -11.35 9.22
N ILE A 180 6.15 -10.16 9.67
CA ILE A 180 4.85 -9.99 10.36
C ILE A 180 3.70 -10.38 9.42
N HIS A 181 3.77 -10.01 8.14
CA HIS A 181 2.75 -10.39 7.17
C HIS A 181 2.67 -11.90 6.97
N GLU A 182 3.82 -12.57 6.81
CA GLU A 182 3.91 -14.03 6.65
C GLU A 182 3.40 -14.78 7.90
N GLU A 183 3.72 -14.26 9.10
CA GLU A 183 3.31 -14.85 10.37
C GLU A 183 1.80 -14.68 10.64
N THR A 184 1.24 -13.53 10.27
CA THR A 184 -0.16 -13.20 10.57
C THR A 184 -1.14 -13.58 9.46
N GLY A 185 -0.69 -13.65 8.21
CA GLY A 185 -1.53 -13.87 7.05
C GLY A 185 -2.62 -12.80 6.86
N LEU A 186 -2.39 -11.58 7.38
CA LEU A 186 -3.37 -10.49 7.29
C LEU A 186 -3.36 -9.85 5.89
N THR A 187 -4.56 -9.55 5.37
CA THR A 187 -4.69 -8.66 4.22
C THR A 187 -4.19 -7.27 4.61
N MET A 188 -3.24 -6.74 3.84
CA MET A 188 -2.65 -5.42 4.07
C MET A 188 -2.88 -4.51 2.87
N LEU A 189 -3.43 -3.32 3.10
CA LEU A 189 -3.48 -2.24 2.11
C LEU A 189 -2.44 -1.19 2.50
N TYR A 190 -1.40 -1.07 1.71
CA TYR A 190 -0.21 -0.28 1.99
C TYR A 190 -0.12 0.92 1.04
N VAL A 191 0.00 2.11 1.57
CA VAL A 191 0.25 3.35 0.80
C VAL A 191 1.70 3.74 0.91
N THR A 192 2.35 4.01 -0.21
CA THR A 192 3.70 4.56 -0.27
C THR A 192 3.92 5.36 -1.55
N HIS A 193 4.93 6.22 -1.54
CA HIS A 193 5.52 6.83 -2.73
C HIS A 193 6.91 6.24 -3.05
N ASP A 194 7.43 5.36 -2.18
CA ASP A 194 8.74 4.70 -2.37
C ASP A 194 8.57 3.44 -3.24
N GLN A 195 9.15 3.50 -4.44
CA GLN A 195 9.14 2.40 -5.41
C GLN A 195 9.83 1.15 -4.86
N LYS A 196 10.94 1.33 -4.11
CA LYS A 196 11.70 0.21 -3.53
C LYS A 196 10.88 -0.56 -2.51
N GLU A 197 10.02 0.12 -1.75
CA GLU A 197 9.08 -0.54 -0.85
C GLU A 197 8.08 -1.39 -1.63
N ALA A 198 7.40 -0.79 -2.60
CA ALA A 198 6.38 -1.47 -3.39
C ALA A 198 6.97 -2.65 -4.18
N LEU A 199 8.13 -2.46 -4.84
CA LEU A 199 8.76 -3.51 -5.64
C LEU A 199 9.33 -4.66 -4.82
N SER A 200 9.67 -4.44 -3.52
CA SER A 200 10.27 -5.46 -2.67
C SER A 200 9.29 -6.20 -1.76
N LEU A 201 8.17 -5.57 -1.40
CA LEU A 201 7.24 -6.10 -0.38
C LEU A 201 5.90 -6.55 -0.97
N ALA A 202 5.43 -5.90 -2.02
CA ALA A 202 4.07 -6.12 -2.52
C ALA A 202 3.89 -7.49 -3.17
N ASP A 203 2.74 -8.10 -2.96
CA ASP A 203 2.26 -9.19 -3.82
C ASP A 203 1.68 -8.61 -5.11
N ARG A 204 0.90 -7.52 -5.00
CA ARG A 204 0.42 -6.71 -6.13
C ARG A 204 0.48 -5.23 -5.81
N VAL A 205 0.65 -4.43 -6.86
CA VAL A 205 0.71 -2.97 -6.80
C VAL A 205 -0.33 -2.38 -7.73
N ALA A 206 -1.12 -1.42 -7.24
CA ALA A 206 -1.88 -0.48 -8.05
C ALA A 206 -1.10 0.82 -8.18
N LEU A 207 -0.64 1.11 -9.38
CA LEU A 207 0.03 2.37 -9.69
C LEU A 207 -1.03 3.45 -9.92
N MET A 208 -0.98 4.52 -9.10
CA MET A 208 -1.93 5.62 -9.16
C MET A 208 -1.30 6.90 -9.71
N ARG A 209 -2.08 7.64 -10.50
CA ARG A 209 -1.76 8.97 -10.99
C ARG A 209 -3.05 9.79 -11.12
N ASP A 210 -3.00 11.05 -10.70
CA ASP A 210 -4.10 12.01 -10.87
C ASP A 210 -5.48 11.47 -10.44
N GLY A 211 -5.53 10.79 -9.29
CA GLY A 211 -6.75 10.21 -8.72
C GLY A 211 -7.17 8.86 -9.32
N ARG A 212 -6.48 8.33 -10.32
CA ARG A 212 -6.85 7.11 -11.04
C ARG A 212 -5.82 6.01 -10.92
N ILE A 213 -6.25 4.76 -11.05
CA ILE A 213 -5.34 3.62 -11.22
C ILE A 213 -4.92 3.55 -12.69
N VAL A 214 -3.60 3.60 -12.92
CA VAL A 214 -3.00 3.51 -14.27
C VAL A 214 -2.73 2.06 -14.65
N GLN A 215 -2.26 1.25 -13.71
CA GLN A 215 -1.94 -0.16 -13.92
C GLN A 215 -1.98 -0.91 -12.59
N VAL A 216 -2.41 -2.17 -12.63
CA VAL A 216 -2.36 -3.11 -11.49
C VAL A 216 -1.64 -4.36 -11.93
N GLY A 217 -0.75 -4.88 -11.10
CA GLY A 217 -0.04 -6.14 -11.39
C GLY A 217 0.98 -6.51 -10.31
N ALA A 218 1.62 -7.65 -10.50
CA ALA A 218 2.77 -8.02 -9.68
C ALA A 218 3.93 -7.03 -9.91
N PRO A 219 4.76 -6.75 -8.90
CA PRO A 219 5.89 -5.82 -9.01
C PRO A 219 6.78 -6.07 -10.24
N ARG A 220 7.11 -7.34 -10.48
CA ARG A 220 7.93 -7.76 -11.63
C ARG A 220 7.28 -7.42 -12.97
N ASP A 221 5.97 -7.61 -13.08
CA ASP A 221 5.26 -7.33 -14.33
C ASP A 221 5.17 -5.82 -14.58
N LEU A 222 4.89 -5.03 -13.54
CA LEU A 222 4.87 -3.57 -13.63
C LEU A 222 6.22 -2.99 -14.05
N TYR A 223 7.32 -3.55 -13.53
CA TYR A 223 8.67 -3.10 -13.85
C TYR A 223 9.11 -3.51 -15.26
N HIS A 224 8.87 -4.77 -15.66
CA HIS A 224 9.32 -5.29 -16.96
C HIS A 224 8.33 -5.10 -18.12
N ARG A 225 7.07 -4.78 -17.81
CA ARG A 225 5.99 -4.60 -18.78
C ARG A 225 5.14 -3.37 -18.41
N PRO A 226 5.75 -2.18 -18.34
CA PRO A 226 4.98 -0.97 -18.04
C PRO A 226 3.94 -0.73 -19.15
N GLY A 227 2.67 -0.60 -18.75
CA GLY A 227 1.53 -0.39 -19.67
C GLY A 227 1.42 1.06 -20.19
N SER A 228 2.27 1.96 -19.71
CA SER A 228 2.27 3.36 -20.10
C SER A 228 3.64 3.99 -19.94
N ARG A 229 3.87 5.08 -20.68
CA ARG A 229 5.05 5.93 -20.53
C ARG A 229 5.25 6.41 -19.08
N PHE A 230 4.15 6.73 -18.40
CA PHE A 230 4.19 7.12 -17.00
C PHE A 230 4.68 5.96 -16.10
N ALA A 231 4.14 4.75 -16.30
CA ALA A 231 4.55 3.59 -15.52
C ALA A 231 6.04 3.29 -15.70
N ALA A 232 6.54 3.33 -16.94
CA ALA A 232 7.95 3.14 -17.25
C ALA A 232 8.85 4.16 -16.53
N ALA A 233 8.54 5.45 -16.70
CA ALA A 233 9.34 6.54 -16.12
C ALA A 233 9.23 6.64 -14.59
N PHE A 234 8.11 6.18 -14.01
CA PHE A 234 7.90 6.24 -12.57
C PHE A 234 8.53 5.04 -11.84
N LEU A 235 8.53 3.85 -12.44
CA LEU A 235 8.98 2.62 -11.76
C LEU A 235 10.48 2.32 -11.93
N GLY A 236 11.16 2.96 -12.88
CA GLY A 236 12.56 2.72 -13.14
C GLY A 236 13.28 3.96 -13.70
N GLU A 237 14.61 3.90 -13.67
CA GLU A 237 15.45 4.81 -14.42
C GLU A 237 15.41 4.39 -15.90
N THR A 238 14.45 4.93 -16.64
CA THR A 238 14.15 4.52 -18.00
C THR A 238 14.49 5.61 -19.00
N ASN A 239 15.27 5.26 -20.02
CA ASN A 239 15.45 6.13 -21.19
C ASN A 239 14.30 5.87 -22.18
N LEU A 240 13.52 6.90 -22.45
CA LEU A 240 12.45 6.84 -23.45
C LEU A 240 12.97 7.35 -24.78
N VAL A 241 13.12 6.46 -25.75
CA VAL A 241 13.59 6.79 -27.09
C VAL A 241 12.43 6.76 -28.06
N ARG A 242 12.17 7.88 -28.73
CA ARG A 242 11.13 7.94 -29.76
C ARG A 242 11.59 7.24 -31.01
N GLY A 243 10.73 6.39 -31.56
CA GLY A 243 11.02 5.66 -32.80
C GLY A 243 9.77 5.41 -33.64
N THR A 244 9.99 4.73 -34.76
CA THR A 244 8.94 4.34 -35.70
C THR A 244 8.92 2.83 -35.86
N PHE A 245 7.78 2.20 -35.66
CA PHE A 245 7.62 0.76 -35.84
C PHE A 245 7.81 0.37 -37.33
N VAL A 246 8.71 -0.56 -37.57
CA VAL A 246 9.00 -1.06 -38.92
C VAL A 246 8.26 -2.37 -39.21
N GLU A 247 8.52 -3.39 -38.38
CA GLU A 247 7.97 -4.74 -38.56
C GLU A 247 8.15 -5.59 -37.28
N THR A 248 7.51 -6.74 -37.26
CA THR A 248 7.79 -7.77 -36.23
C THR A 248 8.48 -8.96 -36.88
N VAL A 249 9.65 -9.35 -36.39
CA VAL A 249 10.41 -10.50 -36.88
C VAL A 249 10.78 -11.39 -35.67
N ASP A 250 10.51 -12.68 -35.79
CA ASP A 250 10.77 -13.67 -34.73
C ASP A 250 10.17 -13.28 -33.35
N GLY A 251 8.97 -12.71 -33.35
CA GLY A 251 8.28 -12.28 -32.15
C GLY A 251 8.88 -11.03 -31.48
N ARG A 252 9.77 -10.30 -32.18
CA ARG A 252 10.36 -9.04 -31.71
C ARG A 252 10.00 -7.90 -32.64
N ALA A 253 9.62 -6.77 -32.05
CA ALA A 253 9.36 -5.54 -32.79
C ALA A 253 10.68 -4.89 -33.20
N ARG A 254 10.80 -4.47 -34.44
CA ARG A 254 11.89 -3.64 -34.96
C ARG A 254 11.43 -2.21 -35.02
N ILE A 255 12.14 -1.34 -34.29
CA ILE A 255 11.83 0.08 -34.17
C ILE A 255 13.02 0.88 -34.69
N GLU A 256 12.78 1.71 -35.68
CA GLU A 256 13.77 2.67 -36.18
C GLU A 256 13.81 3.89 -35.25
N THR A 257 15.00 4.22 -34.74
CA THR A 257 15.22 5.32 -33.79
C THR A 257 16.41 6.16 -34.25
N PRO A 258 16.61 7.38 -33.70
CA PRO A 258 17.80 8.17 -33.97
C PRO A 258 19.14 7.47 -33.63
N MET A 259 19.10 6.46 -32.78
CA MET A 259 20.27 5.65 -32.39
C MET A 259 20.44 4.40 -33.27
N GLY A 260 19.59 4.20 -34.27
CA GLY A 260 19.57 3.01 -35.15
C GLY A 260 18.36 2.11 -34.91
N LEU A 261 18.40 0.93 -35.53
CA LEU A 261 17.34 -0.06 -35.47
C LEU A 261 17.41 -0.86 -34.17
N LEU A 262 16.41 -0.69 -33.29
CA LEU A 262 16.30 -1.42 -32.03
C LEU A 262 15.39 -2.65 -32.19
N LYS A 263 15.77 -3.76 -31.56
CA LYS A 263 14.94 -4.96 -31.42
C LYS A 263 14.34 -4.98 -30.03
N CYS A 264 13.02 -4.80 -29.96
CA CYS A 264 12.28 -4.66 -28.71
C CYS A 264 11.32 -5.82 -28.50
N ARG A 265 10.87 -6.02 -27.27
CA ARG A 265 9.67 -6.81 -27.01
C ARG A 265 8.47 -6.14 -27.70
N PRO A 266 7.58 -6.88 -28.37
CA PRO A 266 6.38 -6.27 -28.96
C PRO A 266 5.51 -5.67 -27.86
N SER A 267 4.80 -4.61 -28.20
CA SER A 267 3.73 -4.04 -27.37
C SER A 267 2.55 -5.00 -27.32
N ASP A 268 1.81 -4.99 -26.19
CA ASP A 268 0.52 -5.70 -26.11
C ASP A 268 -0.55 -5.03 -27.00
N VAL A 269 -0.31 -3.79 -27.43
CA VAL A 269 -1.14 -3.09 -28.42
C VAL A 269 -0.51 -3.28 -29.81
N PRO A 270 -1.26 -3.78 -30.81
CA PRO A 270 -0.77 -3.91 -32.17
C PRO A 270 -0.29 -2.56 -32.72
N LEU A 271 0.90 -2.54 -33.28
CA LEU A 271 1.47 -1.37 -33.95
C LEU A 271 1.35 -1.51 -35.46
N ALA A 272 0.91 -0.45 -36.15
CA ALA A 272 0.93 -0.38 -37.59
C ALA A 272 2.32 0.05 -38.09
N ARG A 273 2.75 -0.46 -39.24
CA ARG A 273 4.00 -0.05 -39.88
C ARG A 273 3.99 1.47 -40.13
N GLY A 274 5.09 2.14 -39.74
CA GLY A 274 5.22 3.59 -39.80
C GLY A 274 4.62 4.32 -38.58
N GLN A 275 4.03 3.61 -37.62
CA GLN A 275 3.47 4.21 -36.42
C GLN A 275 4.57 4.67 -35.48
N ALA A 276 4.44 5.90 -34.99
CA ALA A 276 5.34 6.43 -33.94
C ALA A 276 5.09 5.72 -32.60
N CYS A 277 6.16 5.37 -31.91
CA CYS A 277 6.12 4.72 -30.60
C CYS A 277 7.31 5.17 -29.72
N ASP A 278 7.19 4.94 -28.42
CA ASP A 278 8.31 5.13 -27.49
C ASP A 278 8.89 3.76 -27.11
N VAL A 279 10.21 3.66 -27.12
CA VAL A 279 10.95 2.49 -26.68
C VAL A 279 11.53 2.78 -25.30
N CYS A 280 11.28 1.89 -24.35
CA CYS A 280 11.91 1.92 -23.03
C CYS A 280 13.23 1.16 -23.08
N VAL A 281 14.35 1.84 -22.75
CA VAL A 281 15.70 1.27 -22.72
C VAL A 281 16.28 1.42 -21.32
#